data_d38ad56938d3f0a74d4035431383e4ec
#
_entry.id   d38ad56938d3f0a74d4035431383e4ec
#
_cell.length_a   1.000
_cell.length_b   1.000
_cell.length_c   1.000
_cell.angle_alpha   90.00
_cell.angle_beta   90.00
_cell.angle_gamma   90.00
#
_symmetry.space_group_name_H-M   'P 1'
#
loop_
_entity.id
_entity.type
_entity.pdbx_description
1 polymer ?
#
loop_
_entity_poly.entity_id
_entity_poly.type
_entity_poly.pdbx_seq_one_letter_code
_entity_poly.pdbx_strand_id
1 'polypeptide(L)'
;MKVHLPFASWLICAALIVPRLVSATEYPLPAENSRLIGENSTALVPNDKRPLESIAARYQIGLLNMLEANPGTDPWLPAADSELIIPQQMLLPDTKREGIVVNLAELRLYYYPKGENKVIVYPIGIGQQGIMTPSVVTQISQKIPNPTWTPTPNIRKRYAQEGVKLPAVFPAGPDNPMGLFALRLAYGSGHYLIHGTNADFGIGMRVSSGCIRLRPDDIAALFNSVPEDTRVQIINQPVKYAIEPDGKRYIEVHQPLSHNDQDDPQTMPLPLSKVLKRFINNKESDKALIEAALKRRSGMPVLVNLGEAVNNDEIAPQNALESAQEQAAGNNSATLGKS
;
A
#
# COMPACT_ATOMS: atom_id res chain seq x y z
N MET A 1 37.60 -39.02 -54.02
CA MET A 1 37.55 -38.63 -52.57
C MET A 1 36.50 -37.54 -52.42
N LYS A 2 35.30 -37.92 -51.86
CA LYS A 2 34.23 -36.96 -51.57
C LYS A 2 34.26 -36.71 -50.07
N VAL A 3 34.50 -35.48 -49.67
CA VAL A 3 34.52 -35.03 -48.28
C VAL A 3 33.11 -34.60 -47.91
N HIS A 4 32.46 -35.28 -46.97
CA HIS A 4 31.18 -34.89 -46.36
C HIS A 4 31.48 -34.04 -45.14
N LEU A 5 31.04 -32.74 -45.16
CA LEU A 5 30.97 -31.94 -43.96
C LEU A 5 29.62 -32.16 -43.27
N PRO A 6 29.57 -32.30 -41.94
CA PRO A 6 28.32 -32.35 -41.21
C PRO A 6 27.75 -30.97 -40.99
N PHE A 7 26.49 -30.76 -41.36
CA PHE A 7 25.66 -29.60 -40.96
C PHE A 7 25.34 -29.69 -39.46
N ALA A 8 25.91 -28.79 -38.67
CA ALA A 8 25.52 -28.63 -37.29
C ALA A 8 24.25 -27.72 -37.24
N SER A 9 23.10 -28.31 -36.93
CA SER A 9 21.85 -27.56 -36.69
C SER A 9 21.90 -26.88 -35.33
N TRP A 10 22.02 -25.57 -35.34
CA TRP A 10 21.85 -24.78 -34.13
C TRP A 10 20.35 -24.56 -33.86
N LEU A 11 19.86 -25.30 -32.85
CA LEU A 11 18.54 -25.05 -32.26
C LEU A 11 18.60 -23.74 -31.47
N ILE A 12 18.10 -22.64 -32.06
CA ILE A 12 17.85 -21.37 -31.35
C ILE A 12 16.60 -21.59 -30.51
N CYS A 13 16.77 -21.85 -29.21
CA CYS A 13 15.69 -21.73 -28.24
C CYS A 13 15.30 -20.26 -28.10
N ALA A 14 14.28 -19.82 -28.82
CA ALA A 14 13.62 -18.55 -28.57
C ALA A 14 12.90 -18.64 -27.22
N ALA A 15 13.50 -18.08 -26.18
CA ALA A 15 12.81 -17.88 -24.91
C ALA A 15 11.64 -16.91 -25.17
N LEU A 16 10.42 -17.42 -25.20
CA LEU A 16 9.21 -16.61 -25.19
C LEU A 16 9.18 -15.85 -23.86
N ILE A 17 9.53 -14.57 -23.89
CA ILE A 17 9.26 -13.64 -22.79
C ILE A 17 7.77 -13.42 -22.78
N VAL A 18 7.05 -14.27 -22.03
CA VAL A 18 5.64 -14.02 -21.70
C VAL A 18 5.63 -12.80 -20.77
N PRO A 19 4.98 -11.68 -21.14
CA PRO A 19 4.81 -10.57 -20.21
C PRO A 19 4.05 -11.12 -19.00
N ARG A 20 4.70 -11.18 -17.85
CA ARG A 20 4.01 -11.45 -16.59
C ARG A 20 3.09 -10.26 -16.34
N LEU A 21 1.80 -10.48 -16.47
CA LEU A 21 0.81 -9.57 -15.91
C LEU A 21 1.19 -9.37 -14.43
N VAL A 22 1.48 -8.15 -14.06
CA VAL A 22 1.80 -7.80 -12.67
C VAL A 22 0.46 -7.92 -11.92
N SER A 23 0.26 -9.06 -11.30
CA SER A 23 -0.92 -9.36 -10.48
C SER A 23 -0.60 -9.08 -9.02
N ALA A 24 -1.63 -8.90 -8.21
CA ALA A 24 -1.52 -8.79 -6.75
C ALA A 24 -0.55 -9.80 -6.15
N THR A 25 0.10 -9.41 -5.05
CA THR A 25 1.09 -10.30 -4.43
C THR A 25 0.39 -11.37 -3.60
N GLU A 26 0.66 -12.64 -3.91
CA GLU A 26 0.18 -13.79 -3.14
C GLU A 26 1.23 -14.22 -2.12
N TYR A 27 0.78 -14.45 -0.89
CA TYR A 27 1.62 -14.97 0.19
C TYR A 27 1.02 -16.25 0.76
N PRO A 28 1.82 -17.28 1.07
CA PRO A 28 1.35 -18.42 1.85
C PRO A 28 0.90 -17.93 3.23
N LEU A 29 -0.21 -18.46 3.75
CA LEU A 29 -0.61 -18.14 5.11
C LEU A 29 0.39 -18.77 6.09
N PRO A 30 0.90 -17.98 7.04
CA PRO A 30 1.72 -18.52 8.12
C PRO A 30 0.85 -19.32 9.09
N ALA A 31 1.46 -20.05 10.02
CA ALA A 31 0.75 -20.72 11.11
C ALA A 31 -0.25 -19.78 11.80
N GLU A 32 -1.29 -20.32 12.42
CA GLU A 32 -2.38 -19.52 12.99
C GLU A 32 -1.89 -18.49 14.02
N ASN A 33 -0.87 -18.85 14.80
CA ASN A 33 -0.25 -18.01 15.82
C ASN A 33 0.90 -17.14 15.30
N SER A 34 1.20 -17.15 13.99
CA SER A 34 2.17 -16.29 13.32
C SER A 34 1.44 -15.24 12.48
N ARG A 35 2.03 -14.04 12.34
CA ARG A 35 1.45 -12.94 11.57
C ARG A 35 2.41 -12.35 10.55
N LEU A 36 3.69 -12.68 10.62
CA LEU A 36 4.71 -12.17 9.71
C LEU A 36 4.62 -12.88 8.36
N ILE A 37 4.53 -12.11 7.28
CA ILE A 37 4.55 -12.60 5.90
C ILE A 37 5.45 -11.73 5.01
N GLY A 38 5.93 -12.31 3.92
CA GLY A 38 6.76 -11.62 2.94
C GLY A 38 8.17 -11.32 3.42
N GLU A 39 8.94 -10.73 2.52
CA GLU A 39 10.31 -10.28 2.77
C GLU A 39 10.53 -8.96 2.04
N ASN A 40 11.27 -8.04 2.64
CA ASN A 40 11.66 -6.81 1.98
C ASN A 40 12.77 -7.09 0.95
N SER A 41 12.79 -6.32 -0.12
CA SER A 41 13.86 -6.34 -1.11
C SER A 41 14.31 -4.92 -1.42
N THR A 42 15.35 -4.77 -2.22
CA THR A 42 15.79 -3.46 -2.71
C THR A 42 15.72 -3.40 -4.22
N ALA A 43 15.63 -2.18 -4.77
CA ALA A 43 15.65 -1.93 -6.20
C ALA A 43 16.28 -0.57 -6.49
N LEU A 44 16.99 -0.47 -7.60
CA LEU A 44 17.50 0.81 -8.07
C LEU A 44 16.40 1.59 -8.82
N VAL A 45 16.38 2.90 -8.62
CA VAL A 45 15.53 3.82 -9.38
C VAL A 45 15.99 3.83 -10.83
N PRO A 46 15.12 3.50 -11.81
CA PRO A 46 15.49 3.54 -13.21
C PRO A 46 15.72 4.97 -13.68
N ASN A 47 16.68 5.16 -14.61
CA ASN A 47 16.90 6.45 -15.27
C ASN A 47 15.88 6.69 -16.40
N ASP A 48 14.59 6.61 -16.09
CA ASP A 48 13.48 6.78 -17.04
C ASP A 48 12.53 7.94 -16.67
N LYS A 49 12.89 8.71 -15.63
CA LYS A 49 12.15 9.89 -15.15
C LYS A 49 10.70 9.60 -14.72
N ARG A 50 10.39 8.36 -14.37
CA ARG A 50 9.05 8.00 -13.88
C ARG A 50 8.87 8.39 -12.42
N PRO A 51 7.65 8.77 -12.02
CA PRO A 51 7.35 9.03 -10.62
C PRO A 51 7.43 7.75 -9.78
N LEU A 52 7.65 7.91 -8.48
CA LEU A 52 7.76 6.81 -7.51
C LEU A 52 6.53 5.88 -7.54
N GLU A 53 5.33 6.41 -7.82
CA GLU A 53 4.12 5.60 -7.95
C GLU A 53 4.22 4.56 -9.08
N SER A 54 4.81 4.93 -10.22
CA SER A 54 5.04 3.99 -11.33
C SER A 54 6.04 2.89 -10.96
N ILE A 55 7.04 3.22 -10.12
CA ILE A 55 7.99 2.23 -9.60
C ILE A 55 7.28 1.32 -8.59
N ALA A 56 6.53 1.89 -7.64
CA ALA A 56 5.75 1.16 -6.64
C ALA A 56 4.77 0.17 -7.30
N ALA A 57 4.11 0.58 -8.40
CA ALA A 57 3.18 -0.26 -9.13
C ALA A 57 3.82 -1.54 -9.67
N ARG A 58 5.08 -1.52 -10.10
CA ARG A 58 5.80 -2.72 -10.58
C ARG A 58 5.98 -3.79 -9.50
N TYR A 59 6.02 -3.38 -8.23
CA TYR A 59 6.20 -4.25 -7.08
C TYR A 59 4.90 -4.49 -6.31
N GLN A 60 3.77 -4.04 -6.85
CA GLN A 60 2.45 -4.13 -6.18
C GLN A 60 2.43 -3.44 -4.81
N ILE A 61 3.12 -2.31 -4.69
CA ILE A 61 3.14 -1.47 -3.50
C ILE A 61 2.34 -0.18 -3.73
N GLY A 62 1.75 0.36 -2.67
CA GLY A 62 1.11 1.68 -2.69
C GLY A 62 2.13 2.81 -2.54
N LEU A 63 1.85 4.00 -3.11
CA LEU A 63 2.77 5.13 -3.07
C LEU A 63 3.16 5.53 -1.64
N LEU A 64 2.19 5.67 -0.72
CA LEU A 64 2.51 6.07 0.65
C LEU A 64 3.33 5.02 1.40
N ASN A 65 3.14 3.72 1.11
CA ASN A 65 4.00 2.68 1.69
C ASN A 65 5.44 2.77 1.20
N MET A 66 5.63 3.12 -0.08
CA MET A 66 6.99 3.38 -0.62
C MET A 66 7.63 4.59 0.06
N LEU A 67 6.88 5.66 0.31
CA LEU A 67 7.38 6.87 0.99
C LEU A 67 7.67 6.62 2.49
N GLU A 68 6.84 5.84 3.18
CA GLU A 68 7.08 5.43 4.58
C GLU A 68 8.39 4.64 4.70
N ALA A 69 8.63 3.70 3.77
CA ALA A 69 9.85 2.90 3.75
C ALA A 69 11.08 3.72 3.34
N ASN A 70 10.94 4.70 2.45
CA ASN A 70 12.01 5.47 1.83
C ASN A 70 11.85 6.98 2.09
N PRO A 71 12.09 7.48 3.30
CA PRO A 71 11.93 8.89 3.63
C PRO A 71 12.92 9.75 2.83
N GLY A 72 12.45 10.93 2.43
CA GLY A 72 13.23 11.89 1.65
C GLY A 72 13.28 11.60 0.15
N THR A 73 12.68 10.51 -0.32
CA THR A 73 12.56 10.24 -1.76
C THR A 73 11.55 11.21 -2.39
N ASP A 74 11.95 11.85 -3.50
CA ASP A 74 11.05 12.70 -4.28
C ASP A 74 9.97 11.81 -4.95
N PRO A 75 8.67 12.01 -4.64
CA PRO A 75 7.60 11.20 -5.23
C PRO A 75 7.42 11.42 -6.74
N TRP A 76 7.83 12.56 -7.27
CA TRP A 76 7.62 12.93 -8.67
C TRP A 76 8.82 12.61 -9.54
N LEU A 77 10.03 12.76 -9.00
CA LEU A 77 11.27 12.53 -9.72
C LEU A 77 12.31 11.92 -8.77
N PRO A 78 12.17 10.64 -8.38
CA PRO A 78 13.16 9.98 -7.56
C PRO A 78 14.53 9.97 -8.25
N ALA A 79 15.60 10.11 -7.46
CA ALA A 79 16.95 10.19 -8.00
C ALA A 79 17.34 8.89 -8.72
N ALA A 80 17.71 8.98 -9.99
CA ALA A 80 18.16 7.83 -10.78
C ALA A 80 19.34 7.12 -10.07
N ASP A 81 19.38 5.79 -10.17
CA ASP A 81 20.39 4.91 -9.57
C ASP A 81 20.45 4.94 -8.04
N SER A 82 19.55 5.68 -7.36
CA SER A 82 19.39 5.55 -5.92
C SER A 82 18.71 4.23 -5.56
N GLU A 83 19.04 3.67 -4.39
CA GLU A 83 18.44 2.44 -3.90
C GLU A 83 17.14 2.73 -3.13
N LEU A 84 16.10 1.95 -3.43
CA LEU A 84 14.81 1.97 -2.72
C LEU A 84 14.61 0.65 -1.99
N ILE A 85 14.10 0.73 -0.76
CA ILE A 85 13.53 -0.43 -0.06
C ILE A 85 12.14 -0.70 -0.63
N ILE A 86 11.88 -1.94 -1.00
CA ILE A 86 10.58 -2.43 -1.45
C ILE A 86 9.88 -3.12 -0.27
N PRO A 87 8.91 -2.49 0.42
CA PRO A 87 8.35 -2.96 1.68
C PRO A 87 7.28 -4.04 1.45
N GLN A 88 7.73 -5.27 1.18
CA GLN A 88 6.87 -6.44 0.94
C GLN A 88 6.71 -7.33 2.17
N GLN A 89 7.50 -7.14 3.23
CA GLN A 89 7.31 -7.78 4.52
C GLN A 89 6.27 -7.01 5.34
N MET A 90 5.32 -7.73 5.97
CA MET A 90 4.27 -7.13 6.78
C MET A 90 3.71 -8.09 7.83
N LEU A 91 3.10 -7.52 8.87
CA LEU A 91 2.28 -8.27 9.81
C LEU A 91 0.83 -8.32 9.31
N LEU A 92 0.23 -9.49 9.27
CA LEU A 92 -1.21 -9.61 9.01
C LEU A 92 -2.01 -8.83 10.05
N PRO A 93 -3.13 -8.17 9.68
CA PRO A 93 -4.03 -7.50 10.63
C PRO A 93 -4.53 -8.44 11.73
N ASP A 94 -4.79 -7.88 12.93
CA ASP A 94 -5.35 -8.65 14.06
C ASP A 94 -6.84 -8.86 13.88
N THR A 95 -7.20 -9.72 12.94
CA THR A 95 -8.58 -10.01 12.52
C THR A 95 -8.72 -11.49 12.17
N LYS A 96 -9.95 -11.95 11.98
CA LYS A 96 -10.17 -13.25 11.34
C LYS A 96 -9.58 -13.26 9.92
N ARG A 97 -8.87 -14.31 9.57
CA ARG A 97 -8.31 -14.56 8.22
C ARG A 97 -9.40 -15.14 7.30
N GLU A 98 -10.41 -14.33 6.99
CA GLU A 98 -11.61 -14.76 6.28
C GLU A 98 -12.14 -13.63 5.39
N GLY A 99 -12.44 -13.94 4.14
CA GLY A 99 -13.00 -13.01 3.18
C GLY A 99 -12.05 -11.85 2.89
N ILE A 100 -12.53 -10.63 2.97
CA ILE A 100 -11.76 -9.41 2.73
C ILE A 100 -11.53 -8.67 4.05
N VAL A 101 -10.29 -8.29 4.31
CA VAL A 101 -9.91 -7.35 5.37
C VAL A 101 -9.24 -6.15 4.73
N VAL A 102 -9.70 -4.95 5.05
CA VAL A 102 -9.10 -3.69 4.61
C VAL A 102 -8.53 -2.97 5.82
N ASN A 103 -7.24 -2.66 5.81
CA ASN A 103 -6.66 -1.76 6.81
C ASN A 103 -6.39 -0.40 6.18
N LEU A 104 -7.18 0.58 6.58
CA LEU A 104 -7.14 1.93 6.00
C LEU A 104 -5.79 2.63 6.26
N ALA A 105 -5.21 2.46 7.45
CA ALA A 105 -3.91 3.06 7.78
C ALA A 105 -2.75 2.52 6.94
N GLU A 106 -2.84 1.26 6.50
CA GLU A 106 -1.85 0.62 5.63
C GLU A 106 -2.09 0.86 4.13
N LEU A 107 -3.31 1.32 3.76
CA LEU A 107 -3.76 1.38 2.37
C LEU A 107 -3.64 0.01 1.68
N ARG A 108 -3.99 -1.07 2.41
CA ARG A 108 -3.92 -2.45 1.94
C ARG A 108 -5.26 -3.16 2.11
N LEU A 109 -5.58 -4.01 1.13
CA LEU A 109 -6.67 -4.98 1.16
C LEU A 109 -6.06 -6.38 1.16
N TYR A 110 -6.50 -7.20 2.11
CA TYR A 110 -6.13 -8.59 2.28
C TYR A 110 -7.31 -9.46 1.90
N TYR A 111 -7.17 -10.32 0.91
CA TYR A 111 -8.19 -11.30 0.54
C TYR A 111 -7.73 -12.70 0.92
N TYR A 112 -8.57 -13.39 1.67
CA TYR A 112 -8.37 -14.76 2.14
C TYR A 112 -9.32 -15.68 1.36
N PRO A 113 -8.90 -16.31 0.25
CA PRO A 113 -9.75 -17.20 -0.53
C PRO A 113 -10.17 -18.41 0.32
N LYS A 114 -11.46 -18.74 0.28
CA LYS A 114 -11.99 -19.87 1.06
C LYS A 114 -11.39 -21.20 0.61
N GLY A 115 -10.81 -21.94 1.56
CA GLY A 115 -10.24 -23.27 1.31
C GLY A 115 -8.82 -23.25 0.73
N GLU A 116 -8.20 -22.07 0.58
CA GLU A 116 -6.82 -21.91 0.13
C GLU A 116 -5.93 -21.45 1.28
N ASN A 117 -4.69 -21.98 1.33
CA ASN A 117 -3.70 -21.59 2.35
C ASN A 117 -2.85 -20.40 1.89
N LYS A 118 -3.53 -19.31 1.51
CA LYS A 118 -2.86 -18.09 1.06
C LYS A 118 -3.65 -16.83 1.41
N VAL A 119 -2.98 -15.71 1.40
CA VAL A 119 -3.55 -14.38 1.40
C VAL A 119 -3.07 -13.62 0.17
N ILE A 120 -3.97 -12.88 -0.47
CA ILE A 120 -3.66 -12.01 -1.60
C ILE A 120 -3.73 -10.57 -1.11
N VAL A 121 -2.66 -9.82 -1.31
CA VAL A 121 -2.54 -8.44 -0.82
C VAL A 121 -2.57 -7.48 -1.99
N TYR A 122 -3.47 -6.49 -1.89
CA TYR A 122 -3.67 -5.44 -2.87
C TYR A 122 -3.38 -4.07 -2.26
N PRO A 123 -2.57 -3.22 -2.87
CA PRO A 123 -2.53 -1.81 -2.53
C PRO A 123 -3.82 -1.13 -2.98
N ILE A 124 -4.35 -0.23 -2.17
CA ILE A 124 -5.63 0.41 -2.43
C ILE A 124 -5.56 1.93 -2.31
N GLY A 125 -6.44 2.61 -3.05
CA GLY A 125 -6.82 4.00 -2.78
C GLY A 125 -8.06 4.04 -1.89
N ILE A 126 -8.14 5.01 -0.99
CA ILE A 126 -9.25 5.19 -0.05
C ILE A 126 -9.83 6.60 -0.08
N GLY A 127 -10.88 6.84 0.70
CA GLY A 127 -11.51 8.14 0.86
C GLY A 127 -10.52 9.23 1.23
N GLN A 128 -10.61 10.37 0.53
CA GLN A 128 -9.81 11.56 0.83
C GLN A 128 -10.20 12.12 2.20
N GLN A 129 -9.37 13.01 2.69
CA GLN A 129 -9.64 13.75 3.92
C GLN A 129 -11.02 14.42 3.88
N GLY A 130 -11.77 14.34 4.98
CA GLY A 130 -13.13 14.86 5.05
C GLY A 130 -14.22 13.97 4.43
N ILE A 131 -13.86 12.96 3.60
CA ILE A 131 -14.80 11.99 3.02
C ILE A 131 -14.26 10.58 3.27
N MET A 132 -14.31 10.15 4.53
CA MET A 132 -13.63 8.94 4.98
C MET A 132 -14.32 7.65 4.54
N THR A 133 -13.53 6.63 4.25
CA THR A 133 -14.01 5.25 4.17
C THR A 133 -14.35 4.78 5.59
N PRO A 134 -15.55 4.23 5.86
CA PRO A 134 -15.96 3.83 7.20
C PRO A 134 -15.26 2.55 7.68
N SER A 135 -14.95 2.48 8.99
CA SER A 135 -14.57 1.22 9.63
C SER A 135 -15.83 0.43 9.97
N VAL A 136 -15.99 -0.76 9.40
CA VAL A 136 -17.23 -1.55 9.51
C VAL A 136 -16.96 -3.03 9.21
N VAL A 137 -17.84 -3.90 9.73
CA VAL A 137 -17.97 -5.29 9.27
C VAL A 137 -19.23 -5.39 8.42
N THR A 138 -19.08 -5.85 7.19
CA THR A 138 -20.13 -5.97 6.18
C THR A 138 -19.85 -7.16 5.26
N GLN A 139 -20.49 -7.21 4.12
CA GLN A 139 -20.27 -8.22 3.08
C GLN A 139 -20.42 -7.63 1.68
N ILE A 140 -19.98 -8.37 0.66
CA ILE A 140 -20.26 -8.07 -0.73
C ILE A 140 -21.74 -8.38 -1.00
N SER A 141 -22.52 -7.38 -1.39
CA SER A 141 -23.95 -7.55 -1.71
C SER A 141 -24.23 -7.69 -3.20
N GLN A 142 -23.29 -7.29 -4.06
CA GLN A 142 -23.46 -7.37 -5.51
C GLN A 142 -22.12 -7.25 -6.23
N LYS A 143 -21.96 -8.02 -7.30
CA LYS A 143 -20.86 -7.91 -8.26
C LYS A 143 -21.37 -7.20 -9.51
N ILE A 144 -20.75 -6.08 -9.90
CA ILE A 144 -21.21 -5.20 -10.98
C ILE A 144 -20.12 -5.14 -12.06
N PRO A 145 -20.26 -5.89 -13.16
CA PRO A 145 -19.39 -5.73 -14.32
C PRO A 145 -19.82 -4.49 -15.11
N ASN A 146 -18.87 -3.79 -15.70
CA ASN A 146 -19.08 -2.60 -16.51
C ASN A 146 -20.00 -1.56 -15.81
N PRO A 147 -19.64 -1.08 -14.60
CA PRO A 147 -20.49 -0.17 -13.86
C PRO A 147 -20.65 1.17 -14.61
N THR A 148 -21.81 1.79 -14.47
CA THR A 148 -21.98 3.22 -14.75
C THR A 148 -21.66 4.03 -13.52
N TRP A 149 -21.22 5.29 -13.67
CA TRP A 149 -20.98 6.17 -12.54
C TRP A 149 -21.84 7.43 -12.60
N THR A 150 -22.62 7.66 -11.54
CA THR A 150 -23.38 8.87 -11.35
C THR A 150 -22.69 9.73 -10.28
N PRO A 151 -22.00 10.83 -10.66
CA PRO A 151 -21.40 11.73 -9.70
C PRO A 151 -22.43 12.29 -8.73
N THR A 152 -22.12 12.26 -7.43
CA THR A 152 -23.02 12.85 -6.42
C THR A 152 -23.13 14.38 -6.60
N PRO A 153 -24.18 15.04 -6.07
CA PRO A 153 -24.29 16.50 -6.13
C PRO A 153 -23.06 17.23 -5.59
N ASN A 154 -22.45 16.70 -4.51
CA ASN A 154 -21.24 17.27 -3.92
C ASN A 154 -20.02 17.13 -4.85
N ILE A 155 -19.86 16.00 -5.50
CA ILE A 155 -18.79 15.81 -6.49
C ILE A 155 -18.98 16.80 -7.67
N ARG A 156 -20.19 16.91 -8.21
CA ARG A 156 -20.47 17.86 -9.30
C ARG A 156 -20.20 19.32 -8.89
N LYS A 157 -20.60 19.69 -7.67
CA LYS A 157 -20.34 21.04 -7.14
C LYS A 157 -18.86 21.34 -7.07
N ARG A 158 -18.05 20.40 -6.55
CA ARG A 158 -16.60 20.55 -6.45
C ARG A 158 -15.95 20.73 -7.83
N TYR A 159 -16.24 19.85 -8.78
CA TYR A 159 -15.71 19.96 -10.15
C TYR A 159 -16.17 21.25 -10.86
N ALA A 160 -17.41 21.69 -10.62
CA ALA A 160 -17.89 22.96 -11.17
C ALA A 160 -17.12 24.17 -10.61
N GLN A 161 -16.67 24.11 -9.36
CA GLN A 161 -15.80 25.16 -8.77
C GLN A 161 -14.40 25.22 -9.44
N GLU A 162 -13.96 24.08 -9.98
CA GLU A 162 -12.72 23.93 -10.77
C GLU A 162 -12.95 24.21 -12.28
N GLY A 163 -14.13 24.67 -12.66
CA GLY A 163 -14.50 24.95 -14.06
C GLY A 163 -14.88 23.73 -14.89
N VAL A 164 -14.98 22.54 -14.28
CA VAL A 164 -15.27 21.28 -14.97
C VAL A 164 -16.75 20.89 -14.81
N LYS A 165 -17.46 20.78 -15.93
CA LYS A 165 -18.86 20.28 -15.95
C LYS A 165 -18.88 18.77 -16.18
N LEU A 166 -19.14 18.01 -15.13
CA LEU A 166 -19.29 16.56 -15.25
C LEU A 166 -20.63 16.18 -15.92
N PRO A 167 -20.65 15.09 -16.73
CA PRO A 167 -21.90 14.51 -17.25
C PRO A 167 -22.79 14.03 -16.10
N ALA A 168 -24.09 13.90 -16.37
CA ALA A 168 -25.05 13.38 -15.39
C ALA A 168 -24.72 11.94 -14.98
N VAL A 169 -24.35 11.13 -15.96
CA VAL A 169 -23.92 9.73 -15.79
C VAL A 169 -22.73 9.49 -16.71
N PHE A 170 -21.69 8.87 -16.20
CA PHE A 170 -20.62 8.29 -17.00
C PHE A 170 -21.05 6.87 -17.41
N PRO A 171 -21.11 6.57 -18.72
CA PRO A 171 -21.39 5.22 -19.19
C PRO A 171 -20.26 4.25 -18.78
N ALA A 172 -20.55 2.96 -18.88
CA ALA A 172 -19.48 1.95 -18.79
C ALA A 172 -18.46 2.16 -19.93
N GLY A 173 -17.20 1.92 -19.63
CA GLY A 173 -16.13 2.06 -20.62
C GLY A 173 -14.81 2.56 -20.03
N PRO A 174 -13.80 2.75 -20.89
CA PRO A 174 -12.44 3.10 -20.47
C PRO A 174 -12.35 4.48 -19.78
N ASP A 175 -13.25 5.40 -20.10
CA ASP A 175 -13.27 6.74 -19.50
C ASP A 175 -14.02 6.80 -18.16
N ASN A 176 -14.59 5.68 -17.72
CA ASN A 176 -15.32 5.63 -16.46
C ASN A 176 -14.37 5.54 -15.25
N PRO A 177 -14.43 6.51 -14.30
CA PRO A 177 -13.60 6.50 -13.11
C PRO A 177 -13.79 5.28 -12.18
N MET A 178 -14.86 4.49 -12.37
CA MET A 178 -15.10 3.25 -11.64
C MET A 178 -14.33 2.05 -12.23
N GLY A 179 -13.72 2.19 -13.41
CA GLY A 179 -13.13 1.08 -14.15
C GLY A 179 -14.18 0.08 -14.64
N LEU A 180 -13.75 -1.14 -14.90
CA LEU A 180 -14.57 -2.19 -15.51
C LEU A 180 -15.33 -3.08 -14.51
N PHE A 181 -14.97 -3.04 -13.22
CA PHE A 181 -15.54 -3.91 -12.19
C PHE A 181 -15.77 -3.16 -10.89
N ALA A 182 -16.88 -3.47 -10.22
CA ALA A 182 -17.17 -2.99 -8.88
C ALA A 182 -17.83 -4.06 -8.01
N LEU A 183 -17.48 -4.08 -6.74
CA LEU A 183 -18.06 -4.92 -5.68
C LEU A 183 -18.80 -3.99 -4.73
N ARG A 184 -20.12 -4.12 -4.63
CA ARG A 184 -20.95 -3.32 -3.73
C ARG A 184 -20.91 -3.88 -2.32
N LEU A 185 -20.74 -3.01 -1.34
CA LEU A 185 -20.80 -3.36 0.07
C LEU A 185 -22.24 -3.26 0.60
N ALA A 186 -22.65 -4.20 1.43
CA ALA A 186 -23.92 -4.18 2.16
C ALA A 186 -23.85 -3.21 3.37
N TYR A 187 -23.51 -1.93 3.07
CA TYR A 187 -23.36 -0.90 4.09
C TYR A 187 -23.99 0.42 3.65
N GLY A 188 -24.65 1.10 4.58
CA GLY A 188 -25.37 2.34 4.30
C GLY A 188 -26.43 2.13 3.21
N SER A 189 -26.59 3.10 2.33
CA SER A 189 -27.51 3.02 1.19
C SER A 189 -26.89 2.33 -0.03
N GLY A 190 -25.85 1.49 0.14
CA GLY A 190 -25.16 0.80 -0.98
C GLY A 190 -24.26 1.70 -1.82
N HIS A 191 -23.84 2.83 -1.27
CA HIS A 191 -22.95 3.79 -1.96
C HIS A 191 -21.47 3.45 -1.85
N TYR A 192 -21.10 2.54 -0.94
CA TYR A 192 -19.72 2.13 -0.75
C TYR A 192 -19.37 0.93 -1.62
N LEU A 193 -18.29 1.08 -2.37
CA LEU A 193 -17.85 0.11 -3.36
C LEU A 193 -16.35 -0.14 -3.22
N ILE A 194 -15.94 -1.37 -3.59
CA ILE A 194 -14.58 -1.69 -3.98
C ILE A 194 -14.59 -1.73 -5.50
N HIS A 195 -13.82 -0.88 -6.17
CA HIS A 195 -13.92 -0.73 -7.63
C HIS A 195 -12.57 -0.45 -8.28
N GLY A 196 -12.52 -0.57 -9.59
CA GLY A 196 -11.35 -0.21 -10.38
C GLY A 196 -11.14 1.29 -10.54
N THR A 197 -10.32 1.63 -11.49
CA THR A 197 -10.05 3.02 -11.89
C THR A 197 -9.68 3.05 -13.37
N ASN A 198 -9.86 4.21 -14.00
CA ASN A 198 -9.30 4.52 -15.31
C ASN A 198 -8.03 5.40 -15.20
N ALA A 199 -7.60 5.72 -13.97
CA ALA A 199 -6.45 6.58 -13.73
C ALA A 199 -5.21 5.73 -13.40
N ASP A 200 -4.06 6.14 -13.88
CA ASP A 200 -2.78 5.51 -13.62
C ASP A 200 -2.19 5.87 -12.24
N PHE A 201 -2.91 6.68 -11.46
CA PHE A 201 -2.48 7.15 -10.14
C PHE A 201 -3.57 7.02 -9.07
N GLY A 202 -3.15 7.16 -7.82
CA GLY A 202 -4.04 7.22 -6.66
C GLY A 202 -4.17 5.91 -5.89
N ILE A 203 -3.42 4.88 -6.28
CA ILE A 203 -3.32 3.64 -5.49
C ILE A 203 -2.22 3.80 -4.44
N GLY A 204 -2.54 3.44 -3.20
CA GLY A 204 -1.72 3.78 -2.04
C GLY A 204 -1.87 5.23 -1.61
N MET A 205 -3.01 5.87 -1.89
CA MET A 205 -3.29 7.26 -1.60
C MET A 205 -4.72 7.47 -1.09
N ARG A 206 -5.00 8.66 -0.56
CA ARG A 206 -6.32 9.11 -0.11
C ARG A 206 -6.93 10.06 -1.15
N VAL A 207 -7.65 9.51 -2.12
CA VAL A 207 -8.09 10.26 -3.32
C VAL A 207 -9.55 10.06 -3.69
N SER A 208 -10.24 9.09 -3.08
CA SER A 208 -11.62 8.75 -3.47
C SER A 208 -12.66 9.55 -2.65
N SER A 209 -13.91 9.41 -3.05
CA SER A 209 -15.06 9.96 -2.30
C SER A 209 -15.65 8.92 -1.32
N GLY A 210 -14.79 8.16 -0.63
CA GLY A 210 -15.16 7.18 0.39
C GLY A 210 -15.12 5.72 -0.08
N CYS A 211 -15.08 5.46 -1.39
CA CYS A 211 -14.93 4.11 -1.94
C CYS A 211 -13.49 3.62 -1.87
N ILE A 212 -13.31 2.31 -2.01
CA ILE A 212 -12.00 1.65 -2.08
C ILE A 212 -11.66 1.43 -3.55
N ARG A 213 -10.48 1.92 -3.97
CA ARG A 213 -10.03 1.89 -5.36
C ARG A 213 -8.86 0.93 -5.53
N LEU A 214 -8.90 0.10 -6.57
CA LEU A 214 -7.83 -0.82 -6.97
C LEU A 214 -7.34 -0.51 -8.40
N ARG A 215 -6.14 -0.98 -8.73
CA ARG A 215 -5.66 -0.99 -10.12
C ARG A 215 -6.59 -1.84 -11.00
N PRO A 216 -6.64 -1.58 -12.31
CA PRO A 216 -7.54 -2.31 -13.23
C PRO A 216 -7.37 -3.83 -13.18
N ASP A 217 -6.14 -4.32 -13.18
CA ASP A 217 -5.85 -5.76 -13.13
C ASP A 217 -6.18 -6.37 -11.76
N ASP A 218 -5.93 -5.61 -10.68
CA ASP A 218 -6.19 -6.04 -9.30
C ASP A 218 -7.69 -6.21 -9.06
N ILE A 219 -8.51 -5.24 -9.49
CA ILE A 219 -9.97 -5.36 -9.35
C ILE A 219 -10.52 -6.47 -10.22
N ALA A 220 -9.98 -6.69 -11.43
CA ALA A 220 -10.40 -7.78 -12.30
C ALA A 220 -10.13 -9.14 -11.65
N ALA A 221 -8.93 -9.34 -11.08
CA ALA A 221 -8.57 -10.55 -10.36
C ALA A 221 -9.46 -10.76 -9.11
N LEU A 222 -9.62 -9.73 -8.29
CA LEU A 222 -10.46 -9.77 -7.09
C LEU A 222 -11.93 -10.05 -7.45
N PHE A 223 -12.47 -9.36 -8.46
CA PHE A 223 -13.85 -9.54 -8.92
C PHE A 223 -14.12 -10.97 -9.36
N ASN A 224 -13.20 -11.59 -10.08
CA ASN A 224 -13.38 -12.96 -10.57
C ASN A 224 -13.28 -14.01 -9.45
N SER A 225 -12.48 -13.74 -8.42
CA SER A 225 -12.21 -14.71 -7.33
C SER A 225 -13.15 -14.58 -6.12
N VAL A 226 -13.72 -13.39 -5.87
CA VAL A 226 -14.55 -13.14 -4.69
C VAL A 226 -16.01 -13.52 -4.95
N PRO A 227 -16.63 -14.44 -4.19
CA PRO A 227 -18.06 -14.69 -4.23
C PRO A 227 -18.89 -13.51 -3.70
N GLU A 228 -20.16 -13.43 -4.06
CA GLU A 228 -21.15 -12.62 -3.32
C GLU A 228 -21.27 -13.14 -1.89
N ASP A 229 -21.77 -12.31 -0.99
CA ASP A 229 -21.86 -12.56 0.47
C ASP A 229 -20.50 -12.74 1.17
N THR A 230 -19.38 -12.59 0.46
CA THR A 230 -18.05 -12.60 1.08
C THR A 230 -17.99 -11.53 2.17
N ARG A 231 -17.57 -11.94 3.37
CA ARG A 231 -17.37 -11.04 4.51
C ARG A 231 -16.31 -9.98 4.16
N VAL A 232 -16.59 -8.72 4.53
CA VAL A 232 -15.66 -7.59 4.42
C VAL A 232 -15.52 -6.93 5.78
N GLN A 233 -14.30 -6.82 6.27
CA GLN A 233 -13.99 -6.06 7.48
C GLN A 233 -13.06 -4.91 7.15
N ILE A 234 -13.50 -3.69 7.42
CA ILE A 234 -12.70 -2.48 7.23
C ILE A 234 -12.28 -1.98 8.62
N ILE A 235 -10.99 -1.84 8.82
CA ILE A 235 -10.35 -1.39 10.06
C ILE A 235 -9.42 -0.20 9.80
N ASN A 236 -9.04 0.49 10.87
CA ASN A 236 -8.02 1.54 10.85
C ASN A 236 -7.04 1.25 11.99
N GLN A 237 -5.99 0.48 11.69
CA GLN A 237 -5.00 -0.01 12.65
C GLN A 237 -3.60 0.41 12.19
N PRO A 238 -3.12 1.61 12.57
CA PRO A 238 -1.79 2.08 12.16
C PRO A 238 -0.65 1.39 12.89
N VAL A 239 -0.89 0.76 14.04
CA VAL A 239 0.15 0.02 14.80
C VAL A 239 -0.28 -1.43 14.93
N LYS A 240 0.53 -2.32 14.41
CA LYS A 240 0.41 -3.78 14.57
C LYS A 240 1.60 -4.31 15.35
N TYR A 241 1.43 -5.43 16.02
CA TYR A 241 2.50 -6.15 16.71
C TYR A 241 2.23 -7.65 16.64
N ALA A 242 3.29 -8.43 16.76
CA ALA A 242 3.21 -9.89 16.82
C ALA A 242 4.27 -10.46 17.78
N ILE A 243 3.97 -11.62 18.33
CA ILE A 243 4.95 -12.52 18.95
C ILE A 243 4.88 -13.78 18.12
N GLU A 244 5.93 -14.04 17.36
CA GLU A 244 6.01 -15.18 16.47
C GLU A 244 6.26 -16.49 17.25
N PRO A 245 5.99 -17.67 16.68
CA PRO A 245 6.18 -18.95 17.37
C PRO A 245 7.61 -19.23 17.86
N ASP A 246 8.62 -18.61 17.23
CA ASP A 246 10.02 -18.69 17.61
C ASP A 246 10.40 -17.69 18.73
N GLY A 247 9.42 -16.94 19.25
CA GLY A 247 9.60 -15.93 20.30
C GLY A 247 10.02 -14.55 19.81
N LYS A 248 10.22 -14.36 18.51
CA LYS A 248 10.50 -13.05 17.93
C LYS A 248 9.32 -12.12 18.08
N ARG A 249 9.61 -10.88 18.43
CA ARG A 249 8.63 -9.83 18.71
C ARG A 249 8.78 -8.73 17.69
N TYR A 250 7.70 -8.48 16.94
CA TYR A 250 7.70 -7.47 15.90
C TYR A 250 6.68 -6.37 16.19
N ILE A 251 7.02 -5.14 15.81
CA ILE A 251 6.09 -4.02 15.72
C ILE A 251 6.14 -3.44 14.31
N GLU A 252 4.98 -3.13 13.75
CA GLU A 252 4.84 -2.47 12.46
C GLU A 252 4.03 -1.19 12.66
N VAL A 253 4.55 -0.07 12.20
CA VAL A 253 3.97 1.26 12.46
C VAL A 253 3.81 2.02 11.17
N HIS A 254 2.58 2.38 10.86
CA HIS A 254 2.19 3.25 9.74
C HIS A 254 1.82 4.64 10.24
N GLN A 255 1.79 5.60 9.34
CA GLN A 255 1.25 6.91 9.61
C GLN A 255 -0.27 6.82 9.85
N PRO A 256 -0.83 7.42 10.91
CA PRO A 256 -2.27 7.48 11.09
C PRO A 256 -2.93 8.38 10.04
N LEU A 257 -4.21 8.15 9.77
CA LEU A 257 -4.95 8.98 8.84
C LEU A 257 -5.20 10.37 9.43
N SER A 258 -4.74 11.41 8.76
CA SER A 258 -5.06 12.80 9.11
C SER A 258 -6.57 13.08 9.02
N HIS A 259 -7.09 13.93 9.89
CA HIS A 259 -8.50 14.33 9.93
C HIS A 259 -8.73 15.68 9.24
N ASN A 260 -7.72 16.54 9.23
CA ASN A 260 -7.76 17.89 8.65
C ASN A 260 -6.36 18.27 8.11
N ASP A 261 -6.27 19.41 7.40
CA ASP A 261 -5.04 19.86 6.75
C ASP A 261 -3.95 20.34 7.72
N GLN A 262 -4.26 20.45 9.02
CA GLN A 262 -3.30 20.82 10.06
C GLN A 262 -2.65 19.60 10.70
N ASP A 263 -3.22 18.42 10.49
CA ASP A 263 -2.67 17.18 11.02
C ASP A 263 -1.44 16.76 10.22
N ASP A 264 -0.33 16.60 10.90
CA ASP A 264 0.87 15.95 10.36
C ASP A 264 0.86 14.47 10.72
N PRO A 265 0.63 13.55 9.76
CA PRO A 265 0.60 12.11 10.03
C PRO A 265 1.89 11.56 10.64
N GLN A 266 3.04 12.24 10.48
CA GLN A 266 4.31 11.83 11.07
C GLN A 266 4.36 12.11 12.59
N THR A 267 3.67 13.14 13.08
CA THR A 267 3.71 13.57 14.48
C THR A 267 2.42 13.32 15.26
N MET A 268 1.31 13.04 14.58
CA MET A 268 0.03 12.73 15.24
C MET A 268 0.17 11.62 16.28
N PRO A 269 -0.60 11.67 17.41
CA PRO A 269 -0.66 10.59 18.38
C PRO A 269 -1.13 9.26 17.75
N LEU A 270 -0.45 8.19 18.09
CA LEU A 270 -0.84 6.83 17.66
C LEU A 270 -1.83 6.22 18.65
N PRO A 271 -2.87 5.50 18.18
CA PRO A 271 -3.81 4.81 19.05
C PRO A 271 -3.15 3.56 19.65
N LEU A 272 -2.71 3.65 20.90
CA LEU A 272 -2.11 2.54 21.64
C LEU A 272 -3.15 1.83 22.50
N SER A 273 -3.61 0.66 22.08
CA SER A 273 -4.55 -0.16 22.84
C SER A 273 -3.93 -0.66 24.16
N LYS A 274 -4.77 -1.07 25.11
CA LYS A 274 -4.29 -1.66 26.39
C LYS A 274 -3.41 -2.90 26.16
N VAL A 275 -3.70 -3.70 25.14
CA VAL A 275 -2.93 -4.91 24.81
C VAL A 275 -1.59 -4.53 24.20
N LEU A 276 -1.56 -3.56 23.27
CA LEU A 276 -0.31 -3.04 22.70
C LEU A 276 0.57 -2.41 23.79
N LYS A 277 0.01 -1.65 24.73
CA LYS A 277 0.77 -1.12 25.89
C LYS A 277 1.38 -2.23 26.74
N ARG A 278 0.69 -3.37 26.91
CA ARG A 278 1.27 -4.54 27.60
C ARG A 278 2.42 -5.17 26.81
N PHE A 279 2.29 -5.25 25.47
CA PHE A 279 3.37 -5.70 24.60
C PHE A 279 4.60 -4.79 24.73
N ILE A 280 4.42 -3.47 24.65
CA ILE A 280 5.49 -2.46 24.78
C ILE A 280 6.20 -2.57 26.15
N ASN A 281 5.43 -2.77 27.23
CA ASN A 281 5.98 -2.82 28.60
C ASN A 281 6.42 -4.22 29.04
N ASN A 282 6.43 -5.21 28.15
CA ASN A 282 6.92 -6.55 28.46
C ASN A 282 8.44 -6.54 28.64
N LYS A 283 8.95 -7.34 29.60
CA LYS A 283 10.38 -7.44 29.91
C LYS A 283 11.24 -7.99 28.75
N GLU A 284 10.62 -8.68 27.79
CA GLU A 284 11.28 -9.23 26.62
C GLU A 284 11.29 -8.27 25.43
N SER A 285 10.63 -7.12 25.58
CA SER A 285 10.56 -6.09 24.54
C SER A 285 11.61 -5.00 24.78
N ASP A 286 12.36 -4.63 23.76
CA ASP A 286 13.26 -3.49 23.78
C ASP A 286 12.46 -2.20 23.58
N LYS A 287 12.40 -1.39 24.65
CA LYS A 287 11.62 -0.15 24.64
C LYS A 287 12.21 0.90 23.72
N ALA A 288 13.53 0.97 23.60
CA ALA A 288 14.20 1.95 22.75
C ALA A 288 13.93 1.66 21.28
N LEU A 289 13.99 0.39 20.86
CA LEU A 289 13.62 -0.02 19.49
C LEU A 289 12.14 0.25 19.20
N ILE A 290 11.25 -0.02 20.16
CA ILE A 290 9.82 0.28 19.99
C ILE A 290 9.58 1.78 19.85
N GLU A 291 10.20 2.62 20.71
CA GLU A 291 10.08 4.08 20.62
C GLU A 291 10.61 4.61 19.28
N ALA A 292 11.74 4.06 18.81
CA ALA A 292 12.28 4.39 17.49
C ALA A 292 11.29 4.00 16.36
N ALA A 293 10.72 2.81 16.40
CA ALA A 293 9.71 2.37 15.41
C ALA A 293 8.43 3.24 15.45
N LEU A 294 7.93 3.59 16.64
CA LEU A 294 6.77 4.47 16.82
C LEU A 294 7.04 5.89 16.29
N LYS A 295 8.27 6.37 16.37
CA LYS A 295 8.68 7.67 15.83
C LYS A 295 8.90 7.59 14.32
N ARG A 296 9.59 6.54 13.82
CA ARG A 296 9.98 6.38 12.43
C ARG A 296 8.80 6.12 11.49
N ARG A 297 7.81 5.31 11.89
CA ARG A 297 6.60 4.96 11.11
C ARG A 297 6.93 4.47 9.71
N SER A 298 7.82 3.46 9.62
CA SER A 298 8.33 2.97 8.34
C SER A 298 7.34 2.12 7.54
N GLY A 299 6.23 1.70 8.15
CA GLY A 299 5.31 0.76 7.53
C GLY A 299 5.85 -0.66 7.37
N MET A 300 6.99 -0.96 7.98
CA MET A 300 7.65 -2.28 7.96
C MET A 300 7.73 -2.88 9.36
N PRO A 301 7.66 -4.23 9.48
CA PRO A 301 7.89 -4.91 10.75
C PRO A 301 9.33 -4.69 11.25
N VAL A 302 9.48 -4.28 12.50
CA VAL A 302 10.76 -4.10 13.18
C VAL A 302 10.85 -5.13 14.29
N LEU A 303 11.97 -5.87 14.35
CA LEU A 303 12.27 -6.82 15.42
C LEU A 303 12.61 -6.03 16.70
N VAL A 304 11.94 -6.33 17.81
CA VAL A 304 12.02 -5.56 19.06
C VAL A 304 12.24 -6.44 20.28
N ASN A 305 12.97 -7.54 20.14
CA ASN A 305 13.39 -8.35 21.28
C ASN A 305 14.50 -7.64 22.08
N LEU A 306 14.44 -7.78 23.39
CA LEU A 306 15.51 -7.27 24.26
C LEU A 306 16.81 -8.04 24.00
N GLY A 307 17.93 -7.32 23.78
CA GLY A 307 19.27 -7.90 23.57
C GLY A 307 19.56 -8.34 22.13
N GLU A 308 18.68 -8.15 21.19
CA GLU A 308 19.00 -8.28 19.76
C GLU A 308 19.76 -7.04 19.27
N ALA A 309 20.88 -7.26 18.58
CA ALA A 309 21.63 -6.16 17.99
C ALA A 309 20.79 -5.49 16.90
N VAL A 310 20.71 -4.16 16.94
CA VAL A 310 20.07 -3.36 15.90
C VAL A 310 20.79 -3.63 14.59
N ASN A 311 20.14 -4.29 13.65
CA ASN A 311 20.59 -4.27 12.27
C ASN A 311 20.27 -2.86 11.75
N ASN A 312 21.25 -1.94 11.80
CA ASN A 312 21.06 -0.54 11.43
C ASN A 312 20.63 -0.34 9.99
N ASP A 313 20.70 -1.37 9.15
CA ASP A 313 20.26 -1.36 7.76
C ASP A 313 18.72 -1.34 7.63
N GLU A 314 17.96 -1.79 8.63
CA GLU A 314 16.50 -1.70 8.66
C GLU A 314 15.98 -0.34 9.18
N ILE A 315 16.83 0.41 9.89
CA ILE A 315 16.55 1.79 10.33
C ILE A 315 17.37 2.70 9.42
N ALA A 316 16.81 3.02 8.23
CA ALA A 316 17.48 3.91 7.28
C ALA A 316 17.97 5.21 7.95
N PRO A 317 19.15 5.73 7.57
CA PRO A 317 19.94 6.66 8.36
C PRO A 317 19.21 7.97 8.66
N GLN A 318 19.09 8.32 9.93
CA GLN A 318 18.73 9.66 10.41
C GLN A 318 19.65 10.76 9.83
N ASN A 319 20.86 10.38 9.42
CA ASN A 319 21.87 11.27 8.85
C ASN A 319 21.49 11.89 7.50
N ALA A 320 20.55 11.29 6.74
CA ALA A 320 20.09 11.86 5.47
C ALA A 320 19.13 13.05 5.68
N LEU A 321 18.37 13.05 6.80
CA LEU A 321 17.46 14.16 7.13
C LEU A 321 18.23 15.36 7.75
N GLU A 322 19.24 15.11 8.56
CA GLU A 322 20.09 16.17 9.13
C GLU A 322 20.95 16.82 8.04
N SER A 323 21.54 16.05 7.12
CA SER A 323 22.30 16.61 5.99
C SER A 323 21.44 17.38 4.98
N ALA A 324 20.19 16.96 4.74
CA ALA A 324 19.26 17.70 3.89
C ALA A 324 18.77 19.01 4.55
N GLN A 325 18.57 19.02 5.87
CA GLN A 325 18.22 20.23 6.61
C GLN A 325 19.40 21.21 6.72
N GLU A 326 20.61 20.75 6.89
CA GLU A 326 21.83 21.60 6.88
C GLU A 326 22.09 22.19 5.49
N GLN A 327 21.88 21.43 4.41
CA GLN A 327 22.01 21.95 3.02
C GLN A 327 20.90 22.97 2.68
N ALA A 328 19.68 22.78 3.17
CA ALA A 328 18.60 23.75 2.98
C ALA A 328 18.82 25.04 3.79
N ALA A 329 19.37 24.95 5.00
CA ALA A 329 19.73 26.10 5.82
C ALA A 329 20.96 26.85 5.29
N GLY A 330 21.94 26.15 4.72
CA GLY A 330 23.14 26.72 4.12
C GLY A 330 22.87 27.54 2.84
N ASN A 331 21.89 27.11 2.03
CA ASN A 331 21.53 27.83 0.79
C ASN A 331 20.72 29.10 1.04
N ASN A 332 19.98 29.24 2.16
CA ASN A 332 19.25 30.45 2.50
C ASN A 332 20.11 31.58 3.06
N SER A 333 21.33 31.28 3.55
CA SER A 333 22.24 32.33 4.05
C SER A 333 23.14 32.94 2.98
N ALA A 334 23.24 32.32 1.79
CA ALA A 334 24.10 32.81 0.71
C ALA A 334 23.40 33.81 -0.24
N THR A 335 22.08 34.01 -0.14
CA THR A 335 21.31 34.90 -1.03
C THR A 335 20.98 36.27 -0.44
N LEU A 336 21.36 36.57 0.80
CA LEU A 336 21.08 37.86 1.47
C LEU A 336 22.29 38.81 1.58
N GLY A 337 23.37 38.56 0.85
CA GLY A 337 24.58 39.36 0.91
C GLY A 337 25.12 39.83 -0.43
N LYS A 338 24.30 40.44 -1.29
CA LYS A 338 24.75 41.33 -2.41
C LYS A 338 23.59 42.16 -2.90
N SER A 339 23.47 43.34 -2.36
CA SER A 339 22.87 44.49 -3.02
C SER A 339 23.78 45.68 -2.87
#